data_7f63f231068bf401a6354d7826486821
#
_entry.id   7f63f231068bf401a6354d7826486821
#
_cell.length_a   1.000
_cell.length_b   1.000
_cell.length_c   1.000
_cell.angle_alpha   90.00
_cell.angle_beta   90.00
_cell.angle_gamma   90.00
#
_symmetry.space_group_name_H-M   'P 1'
#
loop_
_entity.id
_entity.type
_entity.pdbx_description
1 polymer ?
#
loop_
_entity_poly.entity_id
_entity_poly.type
_entity_poly.pdbx_seq_one_letter_code
_entity_poly.pdbx_strand_id
1 'polypeptide(L)'
;FLLLMLAVFFVWKIFDQNVAETRIAVILPESGDKRWDALINGMKQSAVENNVHMIICNTEEIDGPEVEREFIREQKDNDIDGFIIYPAPGHETENMLKKECGNKPYLLIADSLAVKEGETASPTIQPDHREIGRQLGEQLKTKKQKIGIIADWKMSEAVQAEISGLTEALEGSGSEISWCIYRRKEQNITERMKEETKADALVILDPGVLEEFGEQAEHGKYKGAELYGVGYNLKTVALLDKGNIQGLVVPDGYEIGYKSVKEIAGKIEHKFYKMKGYTTE
;
A
#
# COMPACT_ATOMS: atom_id res chain seq x y z
N PHE A 1 22.31 -52.64 13.28
CA PHE A 1 21.70 -51.61 14.15
C PHE A 1 21.92 -50.19 13.60
N LEU A 2 23.18 -49.86 13.23
CA LEU A 2 23.54 -48.54 12.67
C LEU A 2 22.81 -48.22 11.35
N LEU A 3 22.70 -49.19 10.43
CA LEU A 3 21.97 -49.07 9.17
C LEU A 3 20.47 -48.82 9.38
N LEU A 4 19.90 -49.43 10.39
CA LEU A 4 18.49 -49.29 10.72
C LEU A 4 18.20 -47.89 11.32
N MET A 5 19.08 -47.36 12.15
CA MET A 5 19.01 -45.97 12.66
C MET A 5 19.17 -44.96 11.53
N LEU A 6 20.08 -45.17 10.60
CA LEU A 6 20.24 -44.32 9.41
C LEU A 6 18.98 -44.35 8.52
N ALA A 7 18.41 -45.54 8.30
CA ALA A 7 17.18 -45.67 7.52
C ALA A 7 16.00 -44.93 8.19
N VAL A 8 15.84 -45.09 9.51
CA VAL A 8 14.80 -44.35 10.28
C VAL A 8 15.05 -42.87 10.23
N PHE A 9 16.30 -42.42 10.35
CA PHE A 9 16.66 -41.00 10.24
C PHE A 9 16.35 -40.42 8.85
N PHE A 10 16.66 -41.16 7.77
CA PHE A 10 16.34 -40.73 6.41
C PHE A 10 14.83 -40.73 6.13
N VAL A 11 14.12 -41.75 6.62
CA VAL A 11 12.66 -41.83 6.53
C VAL A 11 12.04 -40.67 7.30
N TRP A 12 12.49 -40.41 8.53
CA TRP A 12 12.04 -39.27 9.33
C TRP A 12 12.30 -37.94 8.62
N LYS A 13 13.51 -37.77 8.06
CA LYS A 13 13.88 -36.56 7.30
C LYS A 13 13.05 -36.37 6.01
N ILE A 14 12.67 -37.48 5.33
CA ILE A 14 11.77 -37.42 4.17
C ILE A 14 10.35 -37.06 4.59
N PHE A 15 9.86 -37.56 5.72
CA PHE A 15 8.57 -37.19 6.26
C PHE A 15 8.52 -35.77 6.85
N ASP A 16 9.61 -35.30 7.42
CA ASP A 16 9.79 -33.96 7.94
C ASP A 16 9.81 -32.89 6.81
N GLN A 17 10.25 -33.27 5.61
CA GLN A 17 10.16 -32.45 4.40
C GLN A 17 8.76 -32.40 3.78
N ASN A 18 7.81 -33.20 4.24
CA ASN A 18 6.41 -33.23 3.78
C ASN A 18 5.43 -32.53 4.75
N VAL A 19 5.89 -31.62 5.59
CA VAL A 19 4.98 -30.67 6.25
C VAL A 19 4.37 -29.83 5.12
N ALA A 20 3.06 -29.92 4.95
CA ALA A 20 2.36 -29.09 3.96
C ALA A 20 2.72 -27.63 4.23
N GLU A 21 3.49 -27.05 3.32
CA GLU A 21 3.96 -25.68 3.42
C GLU A 21 2.74 -24.76 3.37
N THR A 22 2.58 -23.91 4.39
CA THR A 22 1.47 -22.92 4.41
C THR A 22 1.57 -22.04 3.18
N ARG A 23 0.49 -21.94 2.40
CA ARG A 23 0.46 -21.22 1.14
C ARG A 23 -0.38 -19.97 1.28
N ILE A 24 0.21 -18.80 0.99
CA ILE A 24 -0.44 -17.49 1.09
C ILE A 24 -0.42 -16.81 -0.28
N ALA A 25 -1.61 -16.40 -0.75
CA ALA A 25 -1.71 -15.57 -1.95
C ALA A 25 -1.63 -14.08 -1.59
N VAL A 26 -0.86 -13.34 -2.37
CA VAL A 26 -0.72 -11.89 -2.26
C VAL A 26 -1.33 -11.26 -3.50
N ILE A 27 -2.34 -10.42 -3.31
CA ILE A 27 -3.06 -9.72 -4.37
C ILE A 27 -2.78 -8.23 -4.24
N LEU A 28 -2.02 -7.70 -5.20
CA LEU A 28 -1.62 -6.28 -5.31
C LEU A 28 -2.05 -5.77 -6.67
N PRO A 29 -2.57 -4.54 -6.82
CA PRO A 29 -2.78 -3.97 -8.15
C PRO A 29 -1.42 -3.71 -8.82
N GLU A 30 -1.34 -3.93 -10.14
CA GLU A 30 -0.10 -3.73 -10.90
C GLU A 30 1.10 -4.36 -10.18
N SER A 31 1.02 -5.66 -9.89
CA SER A 31 1.96 -6.39 -9.02
C SER A 31 3.43 -6.33 -9.46
N GLY A 32 3.70 -5.96 -10.70
CA GLY A 32 5.05 -5.71 -11.24
C GLY A 32 5.59 -4.30 -10.99
N ASP A 33 4.81 -3.40 -10.40
CA ASP A 33 5.25 -2.04 -10.11
C ASP A 33 6.31 -2.02 -8.99
N LYS A 34 7.36 -1.23 -9.19
CA LYS A 34 8.47 -1.08 -8.23
C LYS A 34 8.07 -0.44 -6.90
N ARG A 35 6.91 0.21 -6.83
CA ARG A 35 6.36 0.70 -5.56
C ARG A 35 6.19 -0.41 -4.52
N TRP A 36 6.03 -1.65 -4.96
CA TRP A 36 5.87 -2.81 -4.10
C TRP A 36 7.20 -3.47 -3.66
N ASP A 37 8.34 -3.05 -4.19
CA ASP A 37 9.62 -3.72 -3.95
C ASP A 37 9.96 -3.85 -2.45
N ALA A 38 9.84 -2.76 -1.68
CA ALA A 38 10.11 -2.77 -0.25
C ALA A 38 9.14 -3.70 0.50
N LEU A 39 7.84 -3.59 0.20
CA LEU A 39 6.78 -4.41 0.78
C LEU A 39 7.00 -5.90 0.47
N ILE A 40 7.24 -6.25 -0.78
CA ILE A 40 7.51 -7.64 -1.20
C ILE A 40 8.77 -8.18 -0.55
N ASN A 41 9.82 -7.38 -0.37
CA ASN A 41 11.04 -7.81 0.31
C ASN A 41 10.79 -8.10 1.80
N GLY A 42 10.01 -7.28 2.49
CA GLY A 42 9.56 -7.54 3.86
C GLY A 42 8.73 -8.83 3.95
N MET A 43 7.79 -9.02 3.02
CA MET A 43 7.00 -10.25 2.92
C MET A 43 7.89 -11.49 2.71
N LYS A 44 8.85 -11.44 1.79
CA LYS A 44 9.77 -12.56 1.53
C LYS A 44 10.59 -12.95 2.75
N GLN A 45 11.10 -11.95 3.48
CA GLN A 45 11.85 -12.21 4.72
C GLN A 45 10.97 -12.91 5.75
N SER A 46 9.77 -12.38 5.99
CA SER A 46 8.83 -12.98 6.93
C SER A 46 8.36 -14.37 6.49
N ALA A 47 8.18 -14.60 5.19
CA ALA A 47 7.79 -15.89 4.63
C ALA A 47 8.83 -16.98 4.92
N VAL A 48 10.11 -16.66 4.75
CA VAL A 48 11.21 -17.58 5.11
C VAL A 48 11.20 -17.91 6.61
N GLU A 49 11.04 -16.91 7.47
CA GLU A 49 11.05 -17.09 8.92
C GLU A 49 9.86 -17.88 9.45
N ASN A 50 8.71 -17.81 8.78
CA ASN A 50 7.48 -18.50 9.18
C ASN A 50 7.17 -19.76 8.35
N ASN A 51 8.11 -20.21 7.50
CA ASN A 51 7.94 -21.37 6.62
C ASN A 51 6.67 -21.29 5.75
N VAL A 52 6.48 -20.14 5.10
CA VAL A 52 5.34 -19.85 4.24
C VAL A 52 5.76 -19.84 2.78
N HIS A 53 5.00 -20.53 1.95
CA HIS A 53 5.09 -20.41 0.50
C HIS A 53 4.20 -19.26 0.02
N MET A 54 4.81 -18.15 -0.38
CA MET A 54 4.11 -16.96 -0.81
C MET A 54 3.93 -16.95 -2.34
N ILE A 55 2.71 -16.74 -2.80
CA ILE A 55 2.35 -16.63 -4.21
C ILE A 55 1.87 -15.20 -4.49
N ILE A 56 2.66 -14.45 -5.24
CA ILE A 56 2.25 -13.11 -5.69
C ILE A 56 1.46 -13.28 -6.99
N CYS A 57 0.19 -12.88 -6.98
CA CYS A 57 -0.64 -12.91 -8.17
C CYS A 57 -0.12 -11.92 -9.21
N ASN A 58 0.02 -12.36 -10.45
CA ASN A 58 0.37 -11.46 -11.55
C ASN A 58 -0.87 -10.68 -11.96
N THR A 59 -0.94 -9.42 -11.58
CA THR A 59 -2.10 -8.55 -11.77
C THR A 59 -1.73 -7.32 -12.60
N GLU A 60 -2.69 -6.84 -13.34
CA GLU A 60 -2.74 -5.49 -13.88
C GLU A 60 -3.48 -4.58 -12.87
N GLU A 61 -4.02 -3.47 -13.33
CA GLU A 61 -4.82 -2.58 -12.50
C GLU A 61 -6.08 -3.30 -11.99
N ILE A 62 -6.32 -3.18 -10.67
CA ILE A 62 -7.53 -3.69 -10.00
C ILE A 62 -8.43 -2.47 -9.73
N ASP A 63 -9.40 -2.23 -10.59
CA ASP A 63 -10.24 -1.03 -10.55
C ASP A 63 -11.58 -1.24 -9.82
N GLY A 64 -11.84 -2.44 -9.34
CA GLY A 64 -13.05 -2.72 -8.57
C GLY A 64 -13.12 -4.13 -8.01
N PRO A 65 -14.13 -4.40 -7.14
CA PRO A 65 -14.26 -5.66 -6.44
C PRO A 65 -14.52 -6.87 -7.35
N GLU A 66 -15.02 -6.65 -8.58
CA GLU A 66 -15.26 -7.74 -9.52
C GLU A 66 -13.97 -8.37 -10.01
N VAL A 67 -12.98 -7.53 -10.36
CA VAL A 67 -11.66 -7.99 -10.81
C VAL A 67 -10.93 -8.70 -9.66
N GLU A 68 -10.95 -8.12 -8.46
CA GLU A 68 -10.34 -8.72 -7.27
C GLU A 68 -10.97 -10.07 -6.91
N ARG A 69 -12.28 -10.20 -7.07
CA ARG A 69 -13.02 -11.46 -6.87
C ARG A 69 -12.49 -12.60 -7.73
N GLU A 70 -12.18 -12.34 -8.98
CA GLU A 70 -11.67 -13.35 -9.90
C GLU A 70 -10.32 -13.89 -9.42
N PHE A 71 -9.40 -13.04 -9.00
CA PHE A 71 -8.12 -13.46 -8.41
C PHE A 71 -8.30 -14.30 -7.14
N ILE A 72 -9.20 -13.89 -6.24
CA ILE A 72 -9.45 -14.66 -5.01
C ILE A 72 -9.98 -16.07 -5.36
N ARG A 73 -10.90 -16.18 -6.30
CA ARG A 73 -11.47 -17.48 -6.73
C ARG A 73 -10.41 -18.37 -7.37
N GLU A 74 -9.62 -17.83 -8.27
CA GLU A 74 -8.52 -18.55 -8.90
C GLU A 74 -7.55 -19.12 -7.85
N GLN A 75 -7.16 -18.30 -6.87
CA GLN A 75 -6.23 -18.74 -5.85
C GLN A 75 -6.84 -19.74 -4.86
N LYS A 76 -8.14 -19.69 -4.61
CA LYS A 76 -8.83 -20.72 -3.81
C LYS A 76 -8.74 -22.11 -4.44
N ASP A 77 -8.78 -22.18 -5.76
CA ASP A 77 -8.64 -23.44 -6.51
C ASP A 77 -7.20 -23.96 -6.48
N ASN A 78 -6.23 -23.11 -6.11
CA ASN A 78 -4.82 -23.45 -5.96
C ASN A 78 -4.41 -23.84 -4.52
N ASP A 79 -5.34 -24.26 -3.67
CA ASP A 79 -5.10 -24.70 -2.28
C ASP A 79 -4.38 -23.65 -1.40
N ILE A 80 -4.75 -22.39 -1.54
CA ILE A 80 -4.24 -21.30 -0.70
C ILE A 80 -4.86 -21.35 0.70
N ASP A 81 -4.06 -21.17 1.74
CA ASP A 81 -4.48 -21.18 3.14
C ASP A 81 -4.95 -19.82 3.65
N GLY A 82 -4.48 -18.72 3.02
CA GLY A 82 -4.85 -17.36 3.40
C GLY A 82 -4.48 -16.32 2.35
N PHE A 83 -4.92 -15.08 2.55
CA PHE A 83 -4.75 -13.99 1.59
C PHE A 83 -4.17 -12.74 2.26
N ILE A 84 -3.27 -12.07 1.57
CA ILE A 84 -2.84 -10.70 1.83
C ILE A 84 -3.29 -9.86 0.63
N ILE A 85 -4.09 -8.83 0.88
CA ILE A 85 -4.81 -8.12 -0.18
C ILE A 85 -4.63 -6.61 -0.03
N TYR A 86 -4.20 -5.94 -1.09
CA TYR A 86 -4.42 -4.50 -1.23
C TYR A 86 -5.86 -4.31 -1.75
N PRO A 87 -6.77 -3.74 -0.96
CA PRO A 87 -8.19 -3.81 -1.28
C PRO A 87 -8.56 -3.00 -2.52
N ALA A 88 -9.36 -3.60 -3.40
CA ALA A 88 -9.94 -2.88 -4.52
C ALA A 88 -10.82 -1.72 -4.04
N PRO A 89 -10.88 -0.59 -4.76
CA PRO A 89 -11.77 0.52 -4.41
C PRO A 89 -13.24 0.11 -4.59
N GLY A 90 -14.10 0.51 -3.67
CA GLY A 90 -15.55 0.32 -3.78
C GLY A 90 -16.22 -0.05 -2.47
N HIS A 91 -17.47 0.39 -2.31
CA HIS A 91 -18.29 0.13 -1.12
C HIS A 91 -18.67 -1.35 -0.93
N GLU A 92 -18.60 -2.14 -2.00
CA GLU A 92 -18.94 -3.59 -1.99
C GLU A 92 -17.73 -4.46 -1.65
N THR A 93 -16.52 -3.91 -1.65
CA THR A 93 -15.26 -4.67 -1.51
C THR A 93 -15.22 -5.45 -0.21
N GLU A 94 -15.55 -4.84 0.92
CA GLU A 94 -15.54 -5.52 2.23
C GLU A 94 -16.49 -6.74 2.24
N ASN A 95 -17.69 -6.59 1.72
CA ASN A 95 -18.68 -7.68 1.65
C ASN A 95 -18.23 -8.76 0.67
N MET A 96 -17.63 -8.36 -0.45
CA MET A 96 -17.08 -9.28 -1.44
C MET A 96 -15.96 -10.12 -0.81
N LEU A 97 -15.00 -9.49 -0.11
CA LEU A 97 -13.90 -10.18 0.55
C LEU A 97 -14.39 -11.18 1.61
N LYS A 98 -15.29 -10.77 2.49
CA LYS A 98 -15.90 -11.68 3.49
C LYS A 98 -16.55 -12.90 2.85
N LYS A 99 -17.25 -12.69 1.75
CA LYS A 99 -17.93 -13.77 1.01
C LYS A 99 -16.96 -14.69 0.28
N GLU A 100 -16.04 -14.12 -0.49
CA GLU A 100 -15.16 -14.90 -1.38
C GLU A 100 -14.03 -15.59 -0.64
N CYS A 101 -13.40 -14.95 0.35
CA CYS A 101 -12.39 -15.60 1.19
C CYS A 101 -13.03 -16.70 2.07
N GLY A 102 -14.28 -16.52 2.51
CA GLY A 102 -15.01 -17.50 3.29
C GLY A 102 -14.35 -17.80 4.63
N ASN A 103 -13.94 -19.05 4.84
CA ASN A 103 -13.26 -19.47 6.08
C ASN A 103 -11.73 -19.27 6.06
N LYS A 104 -11.16 -18.91 4.91
CA LYS A 104 -9.72 -18.63 4.81
C LYS A 104 -9.43 -17.26 5.39
N PRO A 105 -8.43 -17.13 6.26
CA PRO A 105 -8.06 -15.84 6.81
C PRO A 105 -7.56 -14.91 5.71
N TYR A 106 -7.89 -13.63 5.82
CA TYR A 106 -7.34 -12.59 4.98
C TYR A 106 -6.96 -11.37 5.79
N LEU A 107 -6.01 -10.62 5.29
CA LEU A 107 -5.47 -9.41 5.88
C LEU A 107 -5.37 -8.34 4.79
N LEU A 108 -5.78 -7.11 5.11
CA LEU A 108 -5.63 -5.97 4.21
C LEU A 108 -4.30 -5.27 4.44
N ILE A 109 -3.73 -4.70 3.38
CA ILE A 109 -2.47 -3.96 3.46
C ILE A 109 -2.56 -2.60 2.78
N ALA A 110 -1.78 -1.67 3.31
CA ALA A 110 -1.54 -0.32 2.81
C ALA A 110 -2.77 0.61 2.77
N ASP A 111 -3.98 0.09 2.68
CA ASP A 111 -5.22 0.86 2.76
C ASP A 111 -6.29 0.09 3.54
N SER A 112 -7.19 0.81 4.16
CA SER A 112 -8.33 0.25 4.89
C SER A 112 -9.63 0.47 4.11
N LEU A 113 -10.60 -0.38 4.38
CA LEU A 113 -11.95 -0.23 3.83
C LEU A 113 -12.88 0.40 4.85
N ALA A 114 -13.69 1.34 4.39
CA ALA A 114 -14.77 1.88 5.19
C ALA A 114 -15.77 0.77 5.56
N VAL A 115 -16.06 0.64 6.84
CA VAL A 115 -17.06 -0.31 7.36
C VAL A 115 -18.29 0.44 7.82
N LYS A 116 -19.45 -0.23 7.73
CA LYS A 116 -20.70 0.32 8.25
C LYS A 116 -20.66 0.37 9.77
N GLU A 117 -21.37 1.34 10.34
CA GLU A 117 -21.50 1.46 11.80
C GLU A 117 -22.00 0.15 12.44
N GLY A 118 -21.25 -0.34 13.42
CA GLY A 118 -21.52 -1.61 14.12
C GLY A 118 -20.90 -2.85 13.46
N GLU A 119 -20.24 -2.74 12.33
CA GLU A 119 -19.47 -3.83 11.72
C GLU A 119 -18.01 -3.82 12.22
N THR A 120 -17.41 -5.01 12.28
CA THR A 120 -15.97 -5.15 12.59
C THR A 120 -15.16 -5.00 11.31
N ALA A 121 -14.22 -4.07 11.32
CA ALA A 121 -13.28 -3.88 10.22
C ALA A 121 -12.37 -5.10 10.05
N SER A 122 -12.00 -5.39 8.80
CA SER A 122 -10.98 -6.40 8.50
C SER A 122 -9.61 -5.99 9.07
N PRO A 123 -8.82 -6.94 9.58
CA PRO A 123 -7.48 -6.64 10.05
C PRO A 123 -6.65 -6.03 8.94
N THR A 124 -6.06 -4.87 9.22
CA THR A 124 -5.33 -4.09 8.20
C THR A 124 -3.98 -3.66 8.74
N ILE A 125 -2.93 -3.79 7.94
CA ILE A 125 -1.60 -3.24 8.21
C ILE A 125 -1.32 -2.15 7.18
N GLN A 126 -1.21 -0.92 7.65
CA GLN A 126 -1.09 0.27 6.81
C GLN A 126 -0.14 1.30 7.44
N PRO A 127 0.38 2.26 6.67
CA PRO A 127 1.07 3.41 7.24
C PRO A 127 0.08 4.33 7.97
N ASP A 128 0.59 5.21 8.82
CA ASP A 128 -0.23 6.29 9.37
C ASP A 128 -0.45 7.37 8.31
N HIS A 129 -1.50 7.23 7.53
CA HIS A 129 -1.84 8.15 6.45
C HIS A 129 -2.06 9.58 6.94
N ARG A 130 -2.62 9.77 8.15
CA ARG A 130 -2.79 11.11 8.74
C ARG A 130 -1.44 11.71 9.09
N GLU A 131 -0.53 10.91 9.64
CA GLU A 131 0.84 11.33 9.94
C GLU A 131 1.64 11.65 8.68
N ILE A 132 1.47 10.87 7.59
CA ILE A 132 2.05 11.20 6.28
C ILE A 132 1.63 12.60 5.84
N GLY A 133 0.32 12.88 5.87
CA GLY A 133 -0.20 14.20 5.54
C GLY A 133 0.36 15.29 6.45
N ARG A 134 0.43 15.03 7.75
CA ARG A 134 0.99 15.96 8.73
C ARG A 134 2.46 16.27 8.45
N GLN A 135 3.27 15.26 8.13
CA GLN A 135 4.70 15.44 7.80
C GLN A 135 4.89 16.24 6.51
N LEU A 136 4.05 16.06 5.51
CA LEU A 136 4.06 16.92 4.31
C LEU A 136 3.71 18.37 4.66
N GLY A 137 2.70 18.58 5.50
CA GLY A 137 2.31 19.91 5.97
C GLY A 137 3.41 20.61 6.78
N GLU A 138 4.11 19.85 7.65
CA GLU A 138 5.26 20.37 8.41
C GLU A 138 6.38 20.91 7.52
N GLN A 139 6.64 20.26 6.38
CA GLN A 139 7.62 20.75 5.40
C GLN A 139 7.17 22.03 4.72
N LEU A 140 5.87 22.25 4.57
CA LEU A 140 5.27 23.38 3.84
C LEU A 140 4.98 24.60 4.71
N LYS A 141 4.85 24.44 6.01
CA LYS A 141 4.40 25.54 6.91
C LYS A 141 5.42 26.66 7.14
N THR A 142 6.65 26.47 6.71
CA THR A 142 7.73 27.45 6.94
C THR A 142 7.60 28.72 6.09
N LYS A 143 6.83 28.67 5.03
CA LYS A 143 6.55 29.79 4.13
C LYS A 143 5.04 29.89 3.93
N LYS A 144 4.53 31.12 3.82
CA LYS A 144 3.14 31.33 3.39
C LYS A 144 3.01 30.98 1.91
N GLN A 145 2.25 29.94 1.59
CA GLN A 145 2.16 29.37 0.26
C GLN A 145 0.71 29.05 -0.15
N LYS A 146 0.46 29.12 -1.46
CA LYS A 146 -0.73 28.52 -2.10
C LYS A 146 -0.40 27.12 -2.52
N ILE A 147 -1.17 26.15 -2.04
CA ILE A 147 -0.91 24.73 -2.23
C ILE A 147 -1.98 24.13 -3.13
N GLY A 148 -1.55 23.44 -4.18
CA GLY A 148 -2.39 22.56 -4.98
C GLY A 148 -2.18 21.12 -4.58
N ILE A 149 -3.25 20.33 -4.46
CA ILE A 149 -3.19 18.91 -4.17
C ILE A 149 -3.52 18.12 -5.43
N ILE A 150 -2.73 17.08 -5.71
CA ILE A 150 -3.02 16.07 -6.72
C ILE A 150 -3.11 14.72 -6.00
N ALA A 151 -4.28 14.08 -6.06
CA ALA A 151 -4.56 12.82 -5.42
C ALA A 151 -5.02 11.76 -6.43
N ASP A 152 -5.01 10.50 -6.05
CA ASP A 152 -5.52 9.41 -6.88
C ASP A 152 -7.00 9.62 -7.21
N TRP A 153 -7.40 9.18 -8.38
CA TRP A 153 -8.78 9.21 -8.84
C TRP A 153 -9.69 8.31 -8.01
N LYS A 154 -9.12 7.27 -7.43
CA LYS A 154 -9.76 6.36 -6.49
C LYS A 154 -9.61 6.91 -5.07
N MET A 155 -10.35 7.97 -4.75
CA MET A 155 -10.30 8.56 -3.41
C MET A 155 -10.63 7.50 -2.35
N SER A 156 -9.61 7.14 -1.56
CA SER A 156 -9.68 6.16 -0.47
C SER A 156 -9.75 6.85 0.89
N GLU A 157 -9.97 6.06 1.94
CA GLU A 157 -9.83 6.51 3.34
C GLU A 157 -8.40 7.01 3.62
N ALA A 158 -7.39 6.38 2.99
CA ALA A 158 -5.99 6.78 3.08
C ALA A 158 -5.79 8.22 2.56
N VAL A 159 -6.24 8.50 1.34
CA VAL A 159 -6.15 9.84 0.73
C VAL A 159 -6.86 10.90 1.58
N GLN A 160 -8.03 10.56 2.14
CA GLN A 160 -8.76 11.49 3.01
C GLN A 160 -7.99 11.77 4.31
N ALA A 161 -7.39 10.76 4.91
CA ALA A 161 -6.57 10.89 6.11
C ALA A 161 -5.31 11.75 5.84
N GLU A 162 -4.65 11.55 4.70
CA GLU A 162 -3.49 12.34 4.27
C GLU A 162 -3.86 13.83 4.09
N ILE A 163 -4.96 14.12 3.39
CA ILE A 163 -5.45 15.50 3.22
C ILE A 163 -5.80 16.13 4.58
N SER A 164 -6.40 15.36 5.49
CA SER A 164 -6.76 15.84 6.82
C SER A 164 -5.52 16.20 7.64
N GLY A 165 -4.51 15.30 7.67
CA GLY A 165 -3.25 15.55 8.36
C GLY A 165 -2.49 16.74 7.80
N LEU A 166 -2.45 16.89 6.47
CA LEU A 166 -1.87 18.03 5.79
C LEU A 166 -2.57 19.34 6.20
N THR A 167 -3.91 19.35 6.16
CA THR A 167 -4.71 20.53 6.52
C THR A 167 -4.44 20.96 7.96
N GLU A 168 -4.43 20.02 8.90
CA GLU A 168 -4.14 20.29 10.32
C GLU A 168 -2.75 20.89 10.53
N ALA A 169 -1.72 20.32 9.87
CA ALA A 169 -0.37 20.84 10.01
C ALA A 169 -0.21 22.27 9.45
N LEU A 170 -1.02 22.64 8.48
CA LEU A 170 -1.02 23.97 7.89
C LEU A 170 -1.81 25.01 8.69
N GLU A 171 -2.58 24.61 9.71
CA GLU A 171 -3.34 25.54 10.53
C GLU A 171 -2.41 26.59 11.17
N GLY A 172 -2.80 27.85 11.07
CA GLY A 172 -2.04 28.97 11.61
C GLY A 172 -0.74 29.34 10.87
N SER A 173 -0.33 28.59 9.84
CA SER A 173 0.88 28.89 9.05
C SER A 173 0.69 30.08 8.09
N GLY A 174 -0.56 30.38 7.74
CA GLY A 174 -0.92 31.34 6.69
C GLY A 174 -0.84 30.75 5.27
N SER A 175 -0.48 29.49 5.12
CA SER A 175 -0.60 28.74 3.87
C SER A 175 -2.03 28.27 3.67
N GLU A 176 -2.45 28.13 2.42
CA GLU A 176 -3.81 27.72 2.07
C GLU A 176 -3.80 26.63 0.98
N ILE A 177 -4.66 25.65 1.12
CA ILE A 177 -4.96 24.70 0.05
C ILE A 177 -5.93 25.39 -0.91
N SER A 178 -5.42 25.75 -2.08
CA SER A 178 -6.17 26.54 -3.07
C SER A 178 -7.07 25.66 -3.94
N TRP A 179 -6.66 24.44 -4.20
CA TRP A 179 -7.42 23.47 -4.99
C TRP A 179 -6.95 22.04 -4.75
N CYS A 180 -7.81 21.07 -5.10
CA CYS A 180 -7.51 19.65 -5.08
C CYS A 180 -8.01 19.00 -6.38
N ILE A 181 -7.09 18.37 -7.12
CA ILE A 181 -7.41 17.63 -8.34
C ILE A 181 -7.32 16.14 -8.02
N TYR A 182 -8.44 15.42 -8.18
CA TYR A 182 -8.44 13.98 -8.22
C TYR A 182 -8.16 13.52 -9.65
N ARG A 183 -7.11 12.72 -9.82
CA ARG A 183 -6.75 12.14 -11.11
C ARG A 183 -7.89 11.29 -11.63
N ARG A 184 -8.23 11.40 -12.89
CA ARG A 184 -9.17 10.52 -13.59
C ARG A 184 -8.41 9.77 -14.68
N LYS A 185 -8.73 8.48 -14.87
CA LYS A 185 -8.00 7.54 -15.74
C LYS A 185 -7.71 8.08 -17.16
N GLU A 186 -8.58 8.90 -17.71
CA GLU A 186 -8.49 9.41 -19.08
C GLU A 186 -8.15 10.90 -19.18
N GLN A 187 -7.85 11.56 -18.05
CA GLN A 187 -7.63 13.02 -18.04
C GLN A 187 -6.15 13.35 -17.83
N ASN A 188 -5.63 14.20 -18.69
CA ASN A 188 -4.30 14.78 -18.53
C ASN A 188 -4.31 15.78 -17.35
N ILE A 189 -3.60 15.45 -16.27
CA ILE A 189 -3.50 16.28 -15.05
C ILE A 189 -2.93 17.66 -15.40
N THR A 190 -1.92 17.71 -16.27
CA THR A 190 -1.26 18.97 -16.65
C THR A 190 -2.21 19.93 -17.35
N GLU A 191 -3.15 19.43 -18.15
CA GLU A 191 -4.17 20.27 -18.77
C GLU A 191 -5.15 20.82 -17.74
N ARG A 192 -5.60 19.98 -16.81
CA ARG A 192 -6.49 20.45 -15.72
C ARG A 192 -5.84 21.50 -14.83
N MET A 193 -4.55 21.33 -14.53
CA MET A 193 -3.80 22.32 -13.74
C MET A 193 -3.72 23.70 -14.40
N LYS A 194 -3.87 23.78 -15.74
CA LYS A 194 -3.89 25.08 -16.44
C LYS A 194 -5.13 25.90 -16.12
N GLU A 195 -6.22 25.24 -15.77
CA GLU A 195 -7.48 25.87 -15.41
C GLU A 195 -7.49 26.39 -13.96
N GLU A 196 -6.58 25.87 -13.12
CA GLU A 196 -6.47 26.21 -11.72
C GLU A 196 -5.62 27.47 -11.46
N THR A 197 -5.84 28.07 -10.30
CA THR A 197 -5.02 29.17 -9.84
C THR A 197 -3.56 28.73 -9.64
N LYS A 198 -2.62 29.69 -9.83
CA LYS A 198 -1.22 29.40 -9.60
C LYS A 198 -1.00 28.94 -8.16
N ALA A 199 -0.40 27.76 -7.97
CA ALA A 199 0.11 27.27 -6.70
C ALA A 199 1.63 27.54 -6.59
N ASP A 200 2.09 27.75 -5.37
CA ASP A 200 3.51 27.87 -5.05
C ASP A 200 4.13 26.49 -4.78
N ALA A 201 3.31 25.56 -4.27
CA ALA A 201 3.67 24.18 -4.04
C ALA A 201 2.59 23.22 -4.52
N LEU A 202 3.01 22.05 -5.00
CA LEU A 202 2.14 20.93 -5.36
C LEU A 202 2.40 19.78 -4.38
N VAL A 203 1.36 19.32 -3.71
CA VAL A 203 1.39 18.10 -2.89
C VAL A 203 0.77 16.98 -3.69
N ILE A 204 1.57 15.98 -4.03
CA ILE A 204 1.17 14.87 -4.90
C ILE A 204 1.08 13.62 -4.04
N LEU A 205 -0.14 13.14 -3.77
CA LEU A 205 -0.45 11.98 -2.94
C LEU A 205 -0.50 10.67 -3.75
N ASP A 206 -0.40 10.76 -5.08
CA ASP A 206 -0.26 9.61 -5.97
C ASP A 206 1.23 9.41 -6.30
N PRO A 207 1.85 8.31 -5.83
CA PRO A 207 3.29 8.09 -6.02
C PRO A 207 3.73 7.99 -7.48
N GLY A 208 2.89 7.43 -8.36
CA GLY A 208 3.18 7.34 -9.79
C GLY A 208 3.18 8.72 -10.47
N VAL A 209 2.23 9.56 -10.09
CA VAL A 209 2.17 10.94 -10.57
C VAL A 209 3.34 11.77 -10.03
N LEU A 210 3.73 11.58 -8.75
CA LEU A 210 4.89 12.25 -8.18
C LEU A 210 6.16 11.91 -8.94
N GLU A 211 6.36 10.63 -9.27
CA GLU A 211 7.51 10.17 -10.05
C GLU A 211 7.51 10.79 -11.45
N GLU A 212 6.38 10.76 -12.16
CA GLU A 212 6.23 11.37 -13.49
C GLU A 212 6.54 12.88 -13.46
N PHE A 213 5.97 13.60 -12.49
CA PHE A 213 6.19 15.04 -12.34
C PHE A 213 7.64 15.37 -11.99
N GLY A 214 8.24 14.59 -11.08
CA GLY A 214 9.64 14.75 -10.69
C GLY A 214 10.61 14.50 -11.86
N GLU A 215 10.35 13.49 -12.71
CA GLU A 215 11.16 13.25 -13.91
C GLU A 215 11.06 14.38 -14.92
N GLN A 216 9.88 14.95 -15.06
CA GLN A 216 9.60 16.02 -15.99
C GLN A 216 9.87 17.42 -15.40
N ALA A 217 10.27 17.51 -14.09
CA ALA A 217 10.54 18.78 -13.45
C ALA A 217 11.74 19.46 -14.08
N GLU A 218 11.47 20.52 -14.82
CA GLU A 218 12.45 21.42 -15.40
C GLU A 218 12.23 22.82 -14.82
N HIS A 219 13.22 23.66 -14.90
CA HIS A 219 13.12 25.02 -14.39
C HIS A 219 11.95 25.77 -15.04
N GLY A 220 11.01 26.24 -14.23
CA GLY A 220 9.79 26.94 -14.69
C GLY A 220 8.62 26.04 -15.12
N LYS A 221 8.79 24.71 -15.16
CA LYS A 221 7.68 23.80 -15.35
C LYS A 221 6.69 23.88 -14.16
N TYR A 222 5.48 23.48 -14.36
CA TYR A 222 4.40 23.60 -13.36
C TYR A 222 4.22 25.02 -12.80
N LYS A 223 4.45 26.04 -13.64
CA LYS A 223 4.36 27.48 -13.26
C LYS A 223 5.34 27.85 -12.13
N GLY A 224 6.41 27.08 -11.92
CA GLY A 224 7.43 27.29 -10.89
C GLY A 224 7.04 26.80 -9.50
N ALA A 225 6.03 25.94 -9.37
CA ALA A 225 5.67 25.32 -8.10
C ALA A 225 6.72 24.31 -7.65
N GLU A 226 6.97 24.26 -6.34
CA GLU A 226 7.78 23.24 -5.68
C GLU A 226 6.98 21.94 -5.57
N LEU A 227 7.63 20.76 -5.71
CA LEU A 227 6.97 19.45 -5.66
C LEU A 227 7.21 18.76 -4.31
N TYR A 228 6.14 18.34 -3.69
CA TYR A 228 6.12 17.55 -2.45
C TYR A 228 5.21 16.35 -2.63
N GLY A 229 5.48 15.24 -1.94
CA GLY A 229 4.56 14.12 -2.03
C GLY A 229 4.99 12.85 -1.31
N VAL A 230 4.28 11.76 -1.62
CA VAL A 230 4.52 10.43 -1.07
C VAL A 230 5.25 9.58 -2.11
N GLY A 231 6.31 8.92 -1.71
CA GLY A 231 7.08 8.03 -2.58
C GLY A 231 7.31 6.67 -1.94
N TYR A 232 7.48 5.64 -2.75
CA TYR A 232 7.67 4.26 -2.27
C TYR A 232 8.92 3.58 -2.84
N ASN A 233 9.70 4.26 -3.69
CA ASN A 233 10.83 3.63 -4.38
C ASN A 233 12.08 4.52 -4.41
N LEU A 234 13.21 3.91 -4.76
CA LEU A 234 14.50 4.61 -4.85
C LEU A 234 14.53 5.70 -5.92
N LYS A 235 13.64 5.64 -6.91
CA LYS A 235 13.58 6.63 -7.98
C LYS A 235 13.06 7.97 -7.47
N THR A 236 12.00 7.96 -6.64
CA THR A 236 11.51 9.19 -5.99
C THR A 236 12.54 9.80 -5.04
N VAL A 237 13.31 8.97 -4.31
CA VAL A 237 14.42 9.43 -3.47
C VAL A 237 15.54 10.08 -4.33
N ALA A 238 15.87 9.48 -5.47
CA ALA A 238 16.86 10.06 -6.38
C ALA A 238 16.38 11.40 -6.99
N LEU A 239 15.07 11.56 -7.20
CA LEU A 239 14.50 12.84 -7.66
C LEU A 239 14.55 13.93 -6.58
N LEU A 240 14.42 13.55 -5.31
CA LEU A 240 14.64 14.44 -4.18
C LEU A 240 16.11 14.89 -4.11
N ASP A 241 17.06 13.95 -4.21
CA ASP A 241 18.50 14.24 -4.20
C ASP A 241 18.92 15.17 -5.36
N LYS A 242 18.28 15.07 -6.50
CA LYS A 242 18.49 15.95 -7.66
C LYS A 242 17.84 17.32 -7.50
N GLY A 243 17.00 17.51 -6.49
CA GLY A 243 16.23 18.75 -6.28
C GLY A 243 15.03 18.90 -7.23
N ASN A 244 14.63 17.84 -7.93
CA ASN A 244 13.42 17.83 -8.75
C ASN A 244 12.14 17.75 -7.88
N ILE A 245 12.25 17.14 -6.72
CA ILE A 245 11.25 17.10 -5.64
C ILE A 245 11.87 17.82 -4.45
N GLN A 246 11.11 18.67 -3.75
CA GLN A 246 11.60 19.45 -2.62
C GLN A 246 11.26 18.82 -1.27
N GLY A 247 10.24 17.96 -1.23
CA GLY A 247 9.90 17.23 -0.02
C GLY A 247 9.24 15.89 -0.32
N LEU A 248 9.59 14.90 0.50
CA LEU A 248 9.16 13.52 0.32
C LEU A 248 8.84 12.89 1.67
N VAL A 249 7.77 12.12 1.72
CA VAL A 249 7.48 11.17 2.80
C VAL A 249 7.50 9.77 2.21
N VAL A 250 8.24 8.87 2.85
CA VAL A 250 8.41 7.48 2.40
C VAL A 250 7.91 6.55 3.51
N PRO A 251 6.74 5.92 3.36
CA PRO A 251 6.25 4.94 4.32
C PRO A 251 7.14 3.69 4.39
N ASP A 252 7.22 3.05 5.56
CA ASP A 252 7.97 1.81 5.72
C ASP A 252 7.22 0.61 5.12
N GLY A 253 7.30 0.47 3.81
CA GLY A 253 6.72 -0.65 3.09
C GLY A 253 7.30 -2.01 3.52
N TYR A 254 8.58 -2.07 3.90
CA TYR A 254 9.20 -3.31 4.36
C TYR A 254 8.54 -3.81 5.65
N GLU A 255 8.33 -2.93 6.62
CA GLU A 255 7.68 -3.29 7.89
C GLU A 255 6.24 -3.76 7.66
N ILE A 256 5.49 -3.06 6.79
CA ILE A 256 4.13 -3.46 6.40
C ILE A 256 4.13 -4.89 5.84
N GLY A 257 5.02 -5.16 4.88
CA GLY A 257 5.12 -6.49 4.27
C GLY A 257 5.53 -7.58 5.26
N TYR A 258 6.53 -7.32 6.08
CA TYR A 258 7.02 -8.26 7.09
C TYR A 258 5.92 -8.63 8.11
N LYS A 259 5.25 -7.63 8.67
CA LYS A 259 4.15 -7.83 9.63
C LYS A 259 2.96 -8.56 9.01
N SER A 260 2.65 -8.30 7.75
CA SER A 260 1.51 -8.91 7.06
C SER A 260 1.63 -10.42 6.98
N VAL A 261 2.76 -10.93 6.54
CA VAL A 261 3.00 -12.38 6.48
C VAL A 261 3.03 -13.00 7.87
N LYS A 262 3.68 -12.36 8.84
CA LYS A 262 3.73 -12.83 10.23
C LYS A 262 2.36 -12.98 10.85
N GLU A 263 1.48 -11.99 10.68
CA GLU A 263 0.12 -12.01 11.24
C GLU A 263 -0.75 -13.11 10.63
N ILE A 264 -0.71 -13.25 9.30
CA ILE A 264 -1.53 -14.24 8.62
C ILE A 264 -1.01 -15.67 8.85
N ALA A 265 0.31 -15.87 8.87
CA ALA A 265 0.93 -17.16 9.22
C ALA A 265 0.53 -17.58 10.64
N GLY A 266 0.63 -16.68 11.62
CA GLY A 266 0.19 -16.94 12.99
C GLY A 266 -1.29 -17.30 13.09
N LYS A 267 -2.15 -16.71 12.24
CA LYS A 267 -3.59 -17.05 12.19
C LYS A 267 -3.84 -18.43 11.60
N ILE A 268 -3.09 -18.82 10.58
CA ILE A 268 -3.21 -20.15 9.95
C ILE A 268 -2.72 -21.22 10.90
N GLU A 269 -1.57 -21.00 11.55
CA GLU A 269 -0.99 -21.95 12.50
C GLU A 269 -1.85 -22.12 13.77
N HIS A 270 -2.42 -21.01 14.27
CA HIS A 270 -3.19 -20.98 15.50
C HIS A 270 -4.61 -20.50 15.28
N LYS A 271 -5.57 -21.42 15.22
CA LYS A 271 -6.99 -21.13 14.94
C LYS A 271 -7.58 -20.01 15.82
N PHE A 272 -7.20 -19.92 17.08
CA PHE A 272 -7.69 -18.91 18.03
C PHE A 272 -6.88 -17.61 18.03
N TYR A 273 -5.82 -17.53 17.22
CA TYR A 273 -5.07 -16.29 17.08
C TYR A 273 -5.96 -15.21 16.46
N LYS A 274 -5.91 -14.01 17.05
CA LYS A 274 -6.57 -12.83 16.50
C LYS A 274 -5.53 -11.98 15.80
N MET A 275 -5.63 -11.90 14.49
CA MET A 275 -4.80 -10.97 13.72
C MET A 275 -5.03 -9.54 14.21
N LYS A 276 -3.94 -8.79 14.33
CA LYS A 276 -3.97 -7.39 14.74
C LYS A 276 -3.81 -6.51 13.51
N GLY A 277 -4.59 -5.44 13.46
CA GLY A 277 -4.27 -4.32 12.60
C GLY A 277 -3.12 -3.52 13.22
N TYR A 278 -2.23 -3.02 12.38
CA TYR A 278 -1.13 -2.16 12.79
C TYR A 278 -1.09 -0.93 11.89
N THR A 279 -0.78 0.20 12.51
CA THR A 279 -0.35 1.40 11.82
C THR A 279 1.17 1.49 11.98
N THR A 280 1.92 1.61 10.87
CA THR A 280 3.38 1.78 10.89
C THR A 280 3.70 3.28 10.81
N GLU A 281 4.79 3.68 11.47
CA GLU A 281 5.30 5.06 11.40
C GLU A 281 6.00 5.36 10.07
#